data_f6249687218c20721f5ab8fe378edf86
#
_entry.id   f6249687218c20721f5ab8fe378edf86
#
_cell.length_a   1.000
_cell.length_b   1.000
_cell.length_c   1.000
_cell.angle_alpha   90.00
_cell.angle_beta   90.00
_cell.angle_gamma   90.00
#
_symmetry.space_group_name_H-M   'P 1'
#
loop_
_entity.id
_entity.type
_entity.pdbx_description
1 polymer ?
#
loop_
_entity_poly.entity_id
_entity_poly.type
_entity_poly.pdbx_seq_one_letter_code
_entity_poly.pdbx_strand_id
1 'polypeptide(L)'
;MIKKLIKLILFLVIITFLIGVYLSFFGITTKKFNNNIEARVSNINKELSLELKTVKFLLNPVNLTINIWTTNPKIFINNNQLELESIKTNISLRSFINNEFSIDDLQLSTKEIKLKDLIKLIRSFKDSAKLFLLDKVVKNGFLVGDINLNFDNSGNIKNDYEINGFLKNGQLSILKKNSIDDLNLIFNIKDKNFLLQDIEGIFNQIKLSAPSITITEEKDQFLVNGEFANKEKKIDTNIFINLFGTIFKKNEIENINFSSNKSNIILNSDSE
;
A
#
# COMPACT_ATOMS: atom_id res chain seq x y z
N MET A 1 -54.34 26.46 -14.64
CA MET A 1 -53.38 26.18 -13.56
C MET A 1 -52.47 24.99 -13.86
N ILE A 2 -53.01 23.83 -14.21
CA ILE A 2 -52.25 22.58 -14.43
C ILE A 2 -51.11 22.73 -15.48
N LYS A 3 -51.37 23.34 -16.65
CA LYS A 3 -50.34 23.56 -17.68
C LYS A 3 -49.14 24.41 -17.19
N LYS A 4 -49.36 25.38 -16.30
CA LYS A 4 -48.26 26.19 -15.71
C LYS A 4 -47.46 25.35 -14.70
N LEU A 5 -48.15 24.50 -13.91
CA LEU A 5 -47.50 23.58 -12.98
C LEU A 5 -46.62 22.57 -13.70
N ILE A 6 -47.11 21.96 -14.79
CA ILE A 6 -46.33 21.02 -15.61
C ILE A 6 -45.09 21.68 -16.19
N LYS A 7 -45.21 22.91 -16.70
CA LYS A 7 -44.01 23.67 -17.21
C LYS A 7 -42.99 23.95 -16.10
N LEU A 8 -43.45 24.27 -14.89
CA LEU A 8 -42.59 24.50 -13.74
C LEU A 8 -41.86 23.23 -13.33
N ILE A 9 -42.58 22.10 -13.27
CA ILE A 9 -41.97 20.80 -12.97
C ILE A 9 -40.92 20.40 -14.03
N LEU A 10 -41.28 20.55 -15.31
CA LEU A 10 -40.37 20.26 -16.42
C LEU A 10 -39.09 21.14 -16.34
N PHE A 11 -39.25 22.41 -16.06
CA PHE A 11 -38.11 23.35 -15.88
C PHE A 11 -37.22 22.94 -14.71
N LEU A 12 -37.80 22.55 -13.56
CA LEU A 12 -37.07 22.03 -12.40
C LEU A 12 -36.27 20.74 -12.74
N VAL A 13 -36.91 19.81 -13.47
CA VAL A 13 -36.24 18.57 -13.89
C VAL A 13 -35.06 18.87 -14.81
N ILE A 14 -35.21 19.79 -15.77
CA ILE A 14 -34.11 20.20 -16.67
C ILE A 14 -32.98 20.83 -15.88
N ILE A 15 -33.26 21.73 -14.94
CA ILE A 15 -32.23 22.35 -14.09
C ILE A 15 -31.51 21.29 -13.26
N THR A 16 -32.23 20.39 -12.62
CA THR A 16 -31.64 19.32 -11.81
C THR A 16 -30.75 18.41 -12.66
N PHE A 17 -31.21 18.09 -13.88
CA PHE A 17 -30.40 17.33 -14.83
C PHE A 17 -29.11 18.06 -15.22
N LEU A 18 -29.19 19.36 -15.56
CA LEU A 18 -28.02 20.16 -15.91
C LEU A 18 -27.02 20.28 -14.72
N ILE A 19 -27.53 20.43 -13.50
CA ILE A 19 -26.70 20.43 -12.29
C ILE A 19 -26.04 19.05 -12.12
N GLY A 20 -26.78 17.96 -12.30
CA GLY A 20 -26.22 16.60 -12.22
C GLY A 20 -25.13 16.37 -13.24
N VAL A 21 -25.31 16.80 -14.49
CA VAL A 21 -24.30 16.73 -15.55
C VAL A 21 -23.07 17.56 -15.16
N TYR A 22 -23.27 18.79 -14.70
CA TYR A 22 -22.16 19.64 -14.25
C TYR A 22 -21.36 18.98 -13.12
N LEU A 23 -22.02 18.46 -12.10
CA LEU A 23 -21.39 17.81 -10.95
C LEU A 23 -20.65 16.51 -11.36
N SER A 24 -21.13 15.84 -12.41
CA SER A 24 -20.49 14.61 -12.92
C SER A 24 -19.21 14.90 -13.71
N PHE A 25 -19.16 15.96 -14.50
CA PHE A 25 -18.02 16.25 -15.36
C PHE A 25 -17.02 17.19 -14.70
N PHE A 26 -17.47 18.23 -14.01
CA PHE A 26 -16.60 19.24 -13.44
C PHE A 26 -16.42 19.09 -11.93
N GLY A 27 -17.48 18.66 -11.24
CA GLY A 27 -17.48 18.53 -9.78
C GLY A 27 -17.41 19.87 -9.04
N ILE A 28 -17.19 19.79 -7.75
CA ILE A 28 -17.01 20.94 -6.86
C ILE A 28 -15.68 20.81 -6.13
N THR A 29 -14.80 21.81 -6.25
CA THR A 29 -13.59 21.92 -5.46
C THR A 29 -13.80 22.92 -4.34
N THR A 30 -13.58 22.50 -3.09
CA THR A 30 -13.85 23.35 -1.92
C THR A 30 -12.89 23.03 -0.77
N LYS A 31 -12.73 24.02 0.13
CA LYS A 31 -12.06 23.85 1.43
C LYS A 31 -13.04 23.70 2.59
N LYS A 32 -14.35 23.88 2.32
CA LYS A 32 -15.37 24.01 3.37
C LYS A 32 -15.47 22.79 4.29
N PHE A 33 -15.12 21.62 3.78
CA PHE A 33 -15.21 20.37 4.52
C PHE A 33 -13.88 19.90 5.14
N ASN A 34 -12.76 20.63 4.88
CA ASN A 34 -11.45 20.22 5.36
C ASN A 34 -11.45 19.98 6.88
N ASN A 35 -11.87 20.98 7.65
CA ASN A 35 -11.87 20.90 9.13
C ASN A 35 -12.70 19.72 9.64
N ASN A 36 -13.83 19.39 8.98
CA ASN A 36 -14.67 18.28 9.39
C ASN A 36 -13.98 16.93 9.11
N ILE A 37 -13.28 16.81 7.97
CA ILE A 37 -12.54 15.61 7.61
C ILE A 37 -11.34 15.46 8.55
N GLU A 38 -10.57 16.51 8.75
CA GLU A 38 -9.41 16.56 9.64
C GLU A 38 -9.78 16.18 11.09
N ALA A 39 -10.86 16.76 11.61
CA ALA A 39 -11.37 16.44 12.93
C ALA A 39 -11.80 14.97 13.06
N ARG A 40 -12.44 14.40 12.05
CA ARG A 40 -12.82 12.97 12.06
C ARG A 40 -11.60 12.06 12.08
N VAL A 41 -10.56 12.37 11.29
CA VAL A 41 -9.31 11.60 11.28
C VAL A 41 -8.63 11.65 12.66
N SER A 42 -8.53 12.84 13.27
CA SER A 42 -7.95 13.01 14.62
C SER A 42 -8.75 12.31 15.72
N ASN A 43 -10.06 12.14 15.53
CA ASN A 43 -10.90 11.40 16.48
C ASN A 43 -10.68 9.87 16.40
N ILE A 44 -10.27 9.35 15.23
CA ILE A 44 -9.93 7.92 15.08
C ILE A 44 -8.63 7.59 15.81
N ASN A 45 -7.63 8.45 15.64
CA ASN A 45 -6.36 8.31 16.35
C ASN A 45 -5.82 9.70 16.72
N LYS A 46 -5.64 9.96 18.03
CA LYS A 46 -5.17 11.25 18.56
C LYS A 46 -3.74 11.63 18.15
N GLU A 47 -2.93 10.64 17.79
CA GLU A 47 -1.56 10.84 17.30
C GLU A 47 -1.50 11.19 15.83
N LEU A 48 -2.65 11.06 15.13
CA LEU A 48 -2.78 11.30 13.70
C LEU A 48 -3.49 12.62 13.45
N SER A 49 -2.90 13.47 12.64
CA SER A 49 -3.59 14.63 12.07
C SER A 49 -3.39 14.69 10.55
N LEU A 50 -4.42 15.20 9.89
CA LEU A 50 -4.47 15.33 8.44
C LEU A 50 -4.60 16.83 8.11
N GLU A 51 -3.80 17.32 7.18
CA GLU A 51 -3.91 18.67 6.62
C GLU A 51 -4.30 18.58 5.15
N LEU A 52 -5.41 19.20 4.78
CA LEU A 52 -5.95 19.21 3.42
C LEU A 52 -5.87 20.61 2.81
N LYS A 53 -5.46 20.70 1.55
CA LYS A 53 -5.51 21.97 0.79
C LYS A 53 -6.90 22.23 0.24
N THR A 54 -7.35 21.35 -0.63
CA THR A 54 -8.67 21.39 -1.27
C THR A 54 -9.15 19.97 -1.49
N VAL A 55 -10.45 19.81 -1.45
CA VAL A 55 -11.11 18.54 -1.74
C VAL A 55 -12.03 18.73 -2.93
N LYS A 56 -11.93 17.86 -3.92
CA LYS A 56 -12.78 17.82 -5.10
C LYS A 56 -13.81 16.71 -4.94
N PHE A 57 -15.06 17.02 -5.22
CA PHE A 57 -16.20 16.12 -5.20
C PHE A 57 -16.74 15.98 -6.62
N LEU A 58 -16.88 14.76 -7.11
CA LEU A 58 -17.45 14.42 -8.40
C LEU A 58 -18.61 13.46 -8.18
N LEU A 59 -19.77 13.79 -8.73
CA LEU A 59 -20.93 12.91 -8.68
C LEU A 59 -20.85 11.87 -9.78
N ASN A 60 -21.00 10.59 -9.44
CA ASN A 60 -21.24 9.52 -10.40
C ASN A 60 -22.70 9.09 -10.31
N PRO A 61 -23.57 9.57 -11.22
CA PRO A 61 -24.99 9.27 -11.14
C PRO A 61 -25.34 7.84 -11.54
N VAL A 62 -24.45 7.17 -12.29
CA VAL A 62 -24.67 5.77 -12.73
C VAL A 62 -24.53 4.82 -11.53
N ASN A 63 -23.47 5.00 -10.75
CA ASN A 63 -23.18 4.15 -9.59
C ASN A 63 -23.76 4.70 -8.29
N LEU A 64 -24.39 5.89 -8.33
CA LEU A 64 -24.86 6.62 -7.15
C LEU A 64 -23.75 6.78 -6.10
N THR A 65 -22.57 7.23 -6.55
CA THR A 65 -21.42 7.49 -5.69
C THR A 65 -20.93 8.93 -5.81
N ILE A 66 -20.27 9.41 -4.77
CA ILE A 66 -19.50 10.66 -4.79
C ILE A 66 -18.03 10.29 -4.73
N ASN A 67 -17.28 10.60 -5.78
CA ASN A 67 -15.85 10.44 -5.82
C ASN A 67 -15.21 11.66 -5.16
N ILE A 68 -14.41 11.43 -4.15
CA ILE A 68 -13.69 12.46 -3.40
C ILE A 68 -12.22 12.34 -3.72
N TRP A 69 -11.60 13.44 -4.05
CA TRP A 69 -10.19 13.50 -4.37
C TRP A 69 -9.53 14.73 -3.72
N THR A 70 -8.38 14.52 -3.09
CA THR A 70 -7.50 15.60 -2.62
C THR A 70 -6.08 15.38 -3.12
N THR A 71 -5.38 16.48 -3.39
CA THR A 71 -3.99 16.46 -3.87
C THR A 71 -3.07 17.07 -2.83
N ASN A 72 -1.87 16.51 -2.73
CA ASN A 72 -0.84 16.94 -1.78
C ASN A 72 -1.33 17.10 -0.33
N PRO A 73 -2.09 16.12 0.21
CA PRO A 73 -2.43 16.14 1.63
C PRO A 73 -1.19 15.82 2.45
N LYS A 74 -1.17 16.29 3.70
CA LYS A 74 -0.11 15.99 4.65
C LYS A 74 -0.69 15.22 5.82
N ILE A 75 -0.04 14.13 6.18
CA ILE A 75 -0.35 13.37 7.39
C ILE A 75 0.75 13.64 8.40
N PHE A 76 0.37 13.94 9.63
CA PHE A 76 1.31 14.09 10.74
C PHE A 76 1.06 12.97 11.75
N ILE A 77 2.15 12.33 12.18
CA ILE A 77 2.14 11.27 13.16
C ILE A 77 3.21 11.57 14.19
N ASN A 78 2.81 11.81 15.44
CA ASN A 78 3.76 12.16 16.50
C ASN A 78 4.75 13.26 16.04
N ASN A 79 4.25 14.30 15.38
CA ASN A 79 5.02 15.42 14.79
C ASN A 79 5.90 15.07 13.56
N ASN A 80 5.89 13.84 13.06
CA ASN A 80 6.54 13.50 11.80
C ASN A 80 5.56 13.76 10.65
N GLN A 81 5.98 14.56 9.69
CA GLN A 81 5.20 14.86 8.49
C GLN A 81 5.43 13.79 7.42
N LEU A 82 4.34 13.26 6.89
CA LEU A 82 4.31 12.35 5.76
C LEU A 82 3.54 13.02 4.62
N GLU A 83 4.18 13.19 3.48
CA GLU A 83 3.55 13.82 2.31
C GLU A 83 2.99 12.77 1.38
N LEU A 84 1.71 12.89 1.08
CA LEU A 84 1.06 12.09 0.05
C LEU A 84 0.93 12.90 -1.24
N GLU A 85 0.86 12.20 -2.36
CA GLU A 85 0.53 12.79 -3.64
C GLU A 85 -0.98 13.03 -3.74
N SER A 86 -1.77 12.01 -3.39
CA SER A 86 -3.22 12.10 -3.42
C SER A 86 -3.90 11.12 -2.45
N ILE A 87 -5.13 11.47 -2.06
CA ILE A 87 -6.09 10.57 -1.45
C ILE A 87 -7.34 10.61 -2.34
N LYS A 88 -7.86 9.43 -2.71
CA LYS A 88 -9.11 9.27 -3.44
C LYS A 88 -10.00 8.27 -2.69
N THR A 89 -11.29 8.53 -2.69
CA THR A 89 -12.27 7.63 -2.09
C THR A 89 -13.63 7.77 -2.79
N ASN A 90 -14.40 6.71 -2.80
CA ASN A 90 -15.76 6.69 -3.29
C ASN A 90 -16.73 6.52 -2.12
N ILE A 91 -17.71 7.42 -2.05
CA ILE A 91 -18.79 7.34 -1.05
C ILE A 91 -20.05 6.87 -1.74
N SER A 92 -20.58 5.76 -1.29
CA SER A 92 -21.89 5.24 -1.72
C SER A 92 -23.01 6.09 -1.15
N LEU A 93 -23.79 6.75 -2.02
CA LEU A 93 -24.97 7.51 -1.60
C LEU A 93 -26.06 6.59 -1.04
N ARG A 94 -26.15 5.37 -1.56
CA ARG A 94 -27.12 4.37 -1.10
C ARG A 94 -26.83 3.94 0.34
N SER A 95 -25.57 3.58 0.63
CA SER A 95 -25.13 3.21 1.99
C SER A 95 -25.28 4.37 2.96
N PHE A 96 -24.98 5.59 2.51
CA PHE A 96 -25.17 6.80 3.32
C PHE A 96 -26.64 7.02 3.72
N ILE A 97 -27.59 6.81 2.80
CA ILE A 97 -29.02 6.92 3.08
C ILE A 97 -29.47 5.82 4.04
N ASN A 98 -28.92 4.62 3.94
CA ASN A 98 -29.23 3.47 4.79
C ASN A 98 -28.55 3.51 6.17
N ASN A 99 -27.75 4.54 6.48
CA ASN A 99 -26.89 4.63 7.68
C ASN A 99 -25.88 3.47 7.80
N GLU A 100 -25.45 2.90 6.67
CA GLU A 100 -24.36 1.94 6.60
C GLU A 100 -23.02 2.64 6.46
N PHE A 101 -21.91 1.92 6.59
CA PHE A 101 -20.61 2.44 6.24
C PHE A 101 -20.57 2.77 4.73
N SER A 102 -20.28 4.01 4.40
CA SER A 102 -20.52 4.54 3.05
C SER A 102 -19.24 4.72 2.20
N ILE A 103 -18.06 4.44 2.75
CA ILE A 103 -16.82 4.44 1.99
C ILE A 103 -16.65 3.08 1.32
N ASP A 104 -16.65 3.05 0.00
CA ASP A 104 -16.50 1.80 -0.77
C ASP A 104 -15.03 1.42 -0.93
N ASP A 105 -14.17 2.40 -1.23
CA ASP A 105 -12.74 2.23 -1.44
C ASP A 105 -11.94 3.43 -0.94
N LEU A 106 -10.66 3.22 -0.69
CA LEU A 106 -9.68 4.24 -0.35
C LEU A 106 -8.38 3.99 -1.13
N GLN A 107 -8.00 4.96 -1.95
CA GLN A 107 -6.76 4.94 -2.72
C GLN A 107 -5.83 6.02 -2.17
N LEU A 108 -4.64 5.60 -1.76
CA LEU A 108 -3.59 6.48 -1.26
C LEU A 108 -2.40 6.39 -2.19
N SER A 109 -1.97 7.51 -2.75
CA SER A 109 -0.71 7.61 -3.51
C SER A 109 0.30 8.37 -2.67
N THR A 110 1.48 7.79 -2.48
CA THR A 110 2.55 8.42 -1.71
C THR A 110 3.48 9.20 -2.62
N LYS A 111 4.05 10.29 -2.13
CA LYS A 111 5.32 10.81 -2.64
C LYS A 111 6.45 9.89 -2.16
N GLU A 112 7.68 10.27 -2.46
CA GLU A 112 8.82 9.57 -1.87
C GLU A 112 8.82 9.74 -0.35
N ILE A 113 8.66 8.63 0.37
CA ILE A 113 8.64 8.59 1.83
C ILE A 113 9.73 7.68 2.37
N LYS A 114 10.24 8.02 3.55
CA LYS A 114 11.17 7.13 4.26
C LYS A 114 10.43 5.88 4.74
N LEU A 115 10.96 4.71 4.40
CA LEU A 115 10.37 3.42 4.78
C LEU A 115 10.15 3.30 6.30
N LYS A 116 11.07 3.83 7.09
CA LYS A 116 10.90 3.89 8.56
C LYS A 116 9.70 4.70 9.02
N ASP A 117 9.41 5.82 8.37
CA ASP A 117 8.30 6.67 8.77
C ASP A 117 6.97 6.02 8.38
N LEU A 118 6.93 5.29 7.25
CA LEU A 118 5.79 4.47 6.88
C LEU A 118 5.55 3.33 7.90
N ILE A 119 6.60 2.63 8.34
CA ILE A 119 6.48 1.56 9.34
C ILE A 119 5.94 2.11 10.65
N LYS A 120 6.44 3.27 11.10
CA LYS A 120 5.91 3.95 12.31
C LYS A 120 4.43 4.32 12.14
N LEU A 121 4.05 4.83 10.96
CA LEU A 121 2.65 5.13 10.65
C LEU A 121 1.78 3.88 10.81
N ILE A 122 2.15 2.78 10.17
CA ILE A 122 1.36 1.55 10.23
C ILE A 122 1.27 1.04 11.67
N ARG A 123 2.36 1.11 12.43
CA ARG A 123 2.39 0.71 13.85
C ARG A 123 1.51 1.56 14.75
N SER A 124 1.30 2.84 14.42
CA SER A 124 0.38 3.70 15.18
C SER A 124 -1.08 3.29 15.06
N PHE A 125 -1.46 2.62 13.96
CA PHE A 125 -2.81 2.07 13.78
C PHE A 125 -2.95 0.65 14.33
N LYS A 126 -1.94 -0.19 14.11
CA LYS A 126 -1.95 -1.59 14.54
C LYS A 126 -0.53 -2.04 14.84
N ASP A 127 -0.17 -2.06 16.13
CA ASP A 127 1.13 -2.61 16.51
C ASP A 127 1.07 -4.15 16.53
N SER A 128 2.12 -4.79 16.04
CA SER A 128 2.26 -6.23 16.02
C SER A 128 3.74 -6.63 16.11
N ALA A 129 4.00 -7.85 16.58
CA ALA A 129 5.36 -8.38 16.65
C ALA A 129 6.06 -8.36 15.29
N LYS A 130 5.32 -8.64 14.18
CA LYS A 130 5.84 -8.59 12.80
C LYS A 130 6.29 -7.16 12.43
N LEU A 131 5.48 -6.14 12.71
CA LEU A 131 5.81 -4.74 12.45
C LEU A 131 6.93 -4.21 13.35
N PHE A 132 6.99 -4.66 14.60
CA PHE A 132 8.11 -4.34 15.49
C PHE A 132 9.43 -4.89 14.94
N LEU A 133 9.44 -6.15 14.49
CA LEU A 133 10.63 -6.74 13.88
C LEU A 133 11.02 -6.00 12.60
N LEU A 134 10.06 -5.65 11.75
CA LEU A 134 10.31 -4.89 10.53
C LEU A 134 10.98 -3.53 10.84
N ASP A 135 10.50 -2.80 11.84
CA ASP A 135 11.11 -1.54 12.31
C ASP A 135 12.55 -1.71 12.80
N LYS A 136 12.88 -2.87 13.38
CA LYS A 136 14.26 -3.19 13.82
C LYS A 136 15.16 -3.58 12.66
N VAL A 137 14.64 -4.31 11.68
CA VAL A 137 15.38 -4.79 10.50
C VAL A 137 15.65 -3.66 9.52
N VAL A 138 14.66 -2.83 9.22
CA VAL A 138 14.79 -1.70 8.30
C VAL A 138 15.65 -0.61 8.93
N LYS A 139 16.72 -0.21 8.25
CA LYS A 139 17.61 0.89 8.67
C LYS A 139 17.34 2.16 7.89
N ASN A 140 17.21 2.02 6.58
CA ASN A 140 16.96 3.13 5.65
C ASN A 140 16.18 2.64 4.44
N GLY A 141 15.82 3.55 3.56
CA GLY A 141 15.15 3.31 2.28
C GLY A 141 14.06 4.32 2.03
N PHE A 142 13.75 4.50 0.75
CA PHE A 142 12.70 5.37 0.27
C PHE A 142 11.68 4.55 -0.52
N LEU A 143 10.43 4.85 -0.31
CA LEU A 143 9.32 4.14 -0.93
C LEU A 143 8.40 5.15 -1.62
N VAL A 144 7.97 4.79 -2.83
CA VAL A 144 6.82 5.39 -3.50
C VAL A 144 5.84 4.28 -3.80
N GLY A 145 4.58 4.48 -3.48
CA GLY A 145 3.58 3.43 -3.69
C GLY A 145 2.15 3.93 -3.68
N ASP A 146 1.30 3.10 -4.24
CA ASP A 146 -0.13 3.23 -4.26
C ASP A 146 -0.75 2.12 -3.40
N ILE A 147 -1.68 2.50 -2.55
CA ILE A 147 -2.42 1.60 -1.66
C ILE A 147 -3.89 1.69 -2.04
N ASN A 148 -4.48 0.57 -2.43
CA ASN A 148 -5.91 0.45 -2.72
C ASN A 148 -6.56 -0.46 -1.68
N LEU A 149 -7.49 0.08 -0.92
CA LEU A 149 -8.24 -0.63 0.11
C LEU A 149 -9.72 -0.61 -0.26
N ASN A 150 -10.39 -1.75 -0.19
CA ASN A 150 -11.83 -1.87 -0.33
C ASN A 150 -12.46 -2.19 1.03
N PHE A 151 -13.65 -1.68 1.27
CA PHE A 151 -14.37 -1.85 2.53
C PHE A 151 -15.67 -2.61 2.33
N ASP A 152 -16.07 -3.34 3.37
CA ASP A 152 -17.42 -3.91 3.46
C ASP A 152 -18.41 -2.90 4.06
N ASN A 153 -19.69 -3.25 4.09
CA ASN A 153 -20.76 -2.38 4.63
C ASN A 153 -20.62 -2.12 6.15
N SER A 154 -19.76 -2.85 6.84
CA SER A 154 -19.44 -2.67 8.25
C SER A 154 -18.18 -1.81 8.47
N GLY A 155 -17.49 -1.44 7.39
CA GLY A 155 -16.25 -0.65 7.44
C GLY A 155 -14.98 -1.46 7.68
N ASN A 156 -15.02 -2.79 7.55
CA ASN A 156 -13.82 -3.61 7.61
C ASN A 156 -13.13 -3.64 6.25
N ILE A 157 -11.80 -3.66 6.28
CA ILE A 157 -11.00 -3.82 5.05
C ILE A 157 -11.21 -5.23 4.52
N LYS A 158 -11.58 -5.33 3.24
CA LYS A 158 -11.68 -6.61 2.52
C LYS A 158 -10.30 -7.18 2.24
N ASN A 159 -10.24 -8.48 1.95
CA ASN A 159 -8.97 -9.14 1.63
C ASN A 159 -8.44 -8.84 0.22
N ASP A 160 -9.20 -8.15 -0.62
CA ASP A 160 -8.86 -7.76 -1.99
C ASP A 160 -8.07 -6.43 -2.08
N TYR A 161 -7.34 -6.08 -1.01
CA TYR A 161 -6.44 -4.92 -1.01
C TYR A 161 -5.27 -5.13 -1.97
N GLU A 162 -4.79 -4.03 -2.54
CA GLU A 162 -3.63 -4.02 -3.42
C GLU A 162 -2.67 -2.89 -3.04
N ILE A 163 -1.38 -3.22 -2.94
CA ILE A 163 -0.32 -2.26 -2.64
C ILE A 163 0.78 -2.41 -3.68
N ASN A 164 1.01 -1.38 -4.48
CA ASN A 164 2.02 -1.35 -5.53
C ASN A 164 3.04 -0.27 -5.25
N GLY A 165 4.26 -0.47 -5.70
CA GLY A 165 5.26 0.57 -5.59
C GLY A 165 6.67 0.11 -5.89
N PHE A 166 7.60 0.98 -5.55
CA PHE A 166 9.02 0.67 -5.61
C PHE A 166 9.74 1.14 -4.36
N LEU A 167 10.76 0.39 -3.99
CA LEU A 167 11.72 0.69 -2.94
C LEU A 167 13.04 1.10 -3.57
N LYS A 168 13.65 2.16 -3.07
CA LYS A 168 14.99 2.64 -3.44
C LYS A 168 15.90 2.74 -2.24
N ASN A 169 17.18 2.41 -2.46
CA ASN A 169 18.26 2.55 -1.48
C ASN A 169 17.88 1.93 -0.13
N GLY A 170 17.18 0.80 -0.17
CA GLY A 170 16.80 0.06 1.02
C GLY A 170 18.02 -0.45 1.76
N GLN A 171 18.01 -0.30 3.09
CA GLN A 171 19.06 -0.86 3.95
C GLN A 171 18.39 -1.67 5.05
N LEU A 172 18.71 -2.97 5.07
CA LEU A 172 18.17 -3.93 6.02
C LEU A 172 19.32 -4.53 6.85
N SER A 173 19.09 -4.70 8.14
CA SER A 173 20.03 -5.40 9.04
C SER A 173 19.40 -6.69 9.51
N ILE A 174 19.93 -7.82 9.07
CA ILE A 174 19.41 -9.15 9.36
C ILE A 174 20.28 -9.81 10.43
N LEU A 175 19.67 -10.21 11.55
CA LEU A 175 20.33 -10.95 12.64
C LEU A 175 21.63 -10.31 13.16
N LYS A 176 21.72 -8.96 13.16
CA LYS A 176 22.86 -8.15 13.67
C LYS A 176 24.20 -8.33 12.93
N LYS A 177 24.36 -9.37 12.12
CA LYS A 177 25.65 -9.69 11.45
C LYS A 177 25.59 -9.51 9.94
N ASN A 178 24.41 -9.45 9.37
CA ASN A 178 24.21 -9.41 7.92
C ASN A 178 23.43 -8.17 7.54
N SER A 179 23.84 -7.55 6.45
CA SER A 179 23.15 -6.41 5.87
C SER A 179 22.77 -6.66 4.42
N ILE A 180 21.67 -6.07 4.02
CA ILE A 180 21.37 -5.82 2.63
C ILE A 180 21.43 -4.30 2.48
N ASP A 181 22.28 -3.85 1.60
CA ASP A 181 22.49 -2.44 1.30
C ASP A 181 22.07 -2.17 -0.15
N ASP A 182 21.73 -0.92 -0.47
CA ASP A 182 21.31 -0.47 -1.81
C ASP A 182 20.20 -1.32 -2.44
N LEU A 183 19.27 -1.82 -1.61
CA LEU A 183 18.15 -2.64 -2.08
C LEU A 183 17.18 -1.78 -2.89
N ASN A 184 17.03 -2.16 -4.15
CA ASN A 184 16.06 -1.57 -5.07
C ASN A 184 15.14 -2.68 -5.58
N LEU A 185 13.86 -2.43 -5.63
CA LEU A 185 12.88 -3.38 -6.14
C LEU A 185 11.54 -2.71 -6.45
N ILE A 186 10.77 -3.33 -7.32
CA ILE A 186 9.34 -3.08 -7.53
C ILE A 186 8.58 -4.13 -6.73
N PHE A 187 7.49 -3.73 -6.10
CA PHE A 187 6.65 -4.67 -5.36
C PHE A 187 5.18 -4.51 -5.72
N ASN A 188 4.49 -5.63 -5.72
CA ASN A 188 3.03 -5.73 -5.76
C ASN A 188 2.59 -6.69 -4.65
N ILE A 189 1.68 -6.23 -3.81
CA ILE A 189 1.11 -7.01 -2.72
C ILE A 189 -0.39 -7.09 -2.96
N LYS A 190 -0.91 -8.29 -3.15
CA LYS A 190 -2.33 -8.55 -3.37
C LYS A 190 -2.73 -9.87 -2.75
N ASP A 191 -3.82 -9.88 -1.99
CA ASP A 191 -4.40 -11.12 -1.42
C ASP A 191 -3.37 -11.99 -0.70
N LYS A 192 -2.51 -11.40 0.13
CA LYS A 192 -1.40 -12.07 0.84
C LYS A 192 -0.28 -12.64 -0.06
N ASN A 193 -0.31 -12.32 -1.35
CA ASN A 193 0.77 -12.62 -2.28
C ASN A 193 1.65 -11.39 -2.44
N PHE A 194 2.95 -11.57 -2.33
CA PHE A 194 3.95 -10.54 -2.53
C PHE A 194 4.73 -10.89 -3.79
N LEU A 195 4.62 -10.08 -4.83
CA LEU A 195 5.44 -10.16 -6.01
C LEU A 195 6.50 -9.06 -5.93
N LEU A 196 7.76 -9.44 -5.87
CA LEU A 196 8.91 -8.55 -5.90
C LEU A 196 9.59 -8.72 -7.25
N GLN A 197 9.89 -7.63 -7.94
CA GLN A 197 10.46 -7.63 -9.29
C GLN A 197 11.65 -6.69 -9.37
N ASP A 198 12.52 -6.92 -10.36
CA ASP A 198 13.69 -6.10 -10.63
C ASP A 198 14.53 -5.83 -9.39
N ILE A 199 14.78 -6.90 -8.63
CA ILE A 199 15.46 -6.82 -7.34
C ILE A 199 16.95 -6.69 -7.60
N GLU A 200 17.55 -5.63 -7.05
CA GLU A 200 18.97 -5.41 -6.99
C GLU A 200 19.38 -5.02 -5.58
N GLY A 201 20.52 -5.50 -5.11
CA GLY A 201 21.01 -5.15 -3.78
C GLY A 201 22.40 -5.72 -3.50
N ILE A 202 23.00 -5.28 -2.40
CA ILE A 202 24.31 -5.72 -1.95
C ILE A 202 24.10 -6.46 -0.63
N PHE A 203 24.32 -7.77 -0.65
CA PHE A 203 24.26 -8.60 0.54
C PHE A 203 25.68 -8.91 1.02
N ASN A 204 26.04 -8.40 2.21
CA ASN A 204 27.39 -8.59 2.78
C ASN A 204 28.52 -8.36 1.74
N GLN A 205 28.46 -7.26 1.00
CA GLN A 205 29.40 -6.88 -0.08
C GLN A 205 29.30 -7.72 -1.37
N ILE A 206 28.29 -8.56 -1.51
CA ILE A 206 28.02 -9.35 -2.72
C ILE A 206 26.84 -8.73 -3.45
N LYS A 207 27.01 -8.30 -4.71
CA LYS A 207 25.89 -7.83 -5.53
C LYS A 207 25.01 -9.00 -5.92
N LEU A 208 23.75 -8.90 -5.57
CA LEU A 208 22.71 -9.85 -5.92
C LEU A 208 21.64 -9.16 -6.77
N SER A 209 21.11 -9.90 -7.72
CA SER A 209 19.94 -9.50 -8.48
C SER A 209 18.97 -10.65 -8.61
N ALA A 210 17.68 -10.34 -8.69
CA ALA A 210 16.66 -11.33 -9.00
C ALA A 210 15.59 -10.70 -9.91
N PRO A 211 15.22 -11.33 -11.02
CA PRO A 211 14.18 -10.81 -11.90
C PRO A 211 12.82 -10.77 -11.19
N SER A 212 12.51 -11.81 -10.42
CA SER A 212 11.30 -11.84 -9.60
C SER A 212 11.44 -12.81 -8.41
N ILE A 213 10.77 -12.45 -7.31
CA ILE A 213 10.56 -13.30 -6.14
C ILE A 213 9.08 -13.21 -5.80
N THR A 214 8.45 -14.37 -5.63
CA THR A 214 7.07 -14.46 -5.14
C THR A 214 7.08 -15.01 -3.72
N ILE A 215 6.34 -14.34 -2.83
CA ILE A 215 6.13 -14.78 -1.45
C ILE A 215 4.63 -14.94 -1.24
N THR A 216 4.18 -16.12 -0.87
CA THR A 216 2.78 -16.45 -0.60
C THR A 216 2.61 -16.83 0.87
N GLU A 217 1.63 -16.27 1.56
CA GLU A 217 1.31 -16.65 2.93
C GLU A 217 0.25 -17.75 2.90
N GLU A 218 0.62 -18.97 3.30
CA GLU A 218 -0.25 -20.13 3.42
C GLU A 218 -0.21 -20.70 4.85
N LYS A 219 -1.37 -20.81 5.50
CA LYS A 219 -1.51 -21.47 6.81
C LYS A 219 -0.41 -21.14 7.82
N ASP A 220 -0.10 -19.86 8.00
CA ASP A 220 0.96 -19.33 8.89
C ASP A 220 2.41 -19.62 8.44
N GLN A 221 2.60 -20.07 7.21
CA GLN A 221 3.90 -20.25 6.58
C GLN A 221 4.05 -19.31 5.39
N PHE A 222 5.30 -18.98 5.05
CA PHE A 222 5.63 -18.22 3.86
C PHE A 222 6.31 -19.13 2.85
N LEU A 223 5.67 -19.31 1.70
CA LEU A 223 6.27 -19.95 0.55
C LEU A 223 7.01 -18.91 -0.28
N VAL A 224 8.32 -19.07 -0.46
CA VAL A 224 9.18 -18.14 -1.20
C VAL A 224 9.71 -18.84 -2.45
N ASN A 225 9.37 -18.30 -3.63
CA ASN A 225 9.84 -18.78 -4.92
C ASN A 225 10.61 -17.68 -5.63
N GLY A 226 11.80 -17.98 -6.13
CA GLY A 226 12.58 -17.02 -6.91
C GLY A 226 14.02 -17.49 -7.13
N GLU A 227 14.70 -16.79 -8.04
CA GLU A 227 16.09 -17.06 -8.37
C GLU A 227 16.93 -15.82 -8.12
N PHE A 228 18.03 -15.98 -7.39
CA PHE A 228 19.04 -14.94 -7.23
C PHE A 228 20.24 -15.20 -8.14
N ALA A 229 20.67 -14.18 -8.84
CA ALA A 229 21.88 -14.22 -9.65
C ALA A 229 22.98 -13.37 -9.02
N ASN A 230 24.19 -13.90 -9.01
CA ASN A 230 25.41 -13.14 -8.72
C ASN A 230 26.35 -13.22 -9.93
N LYS A 231 26.76 -12.08 -10.45
CA LYS A 231 27.65 -12.01 -11.62
C LYS A 231 29.14 -11.99 -11.25
N GLU A 232 29.50 -11.70 -10.02
CA GLU A 232 30.86 -11.27 -9.67
C GLU A 232 31.67 -12.27 -8.81
N LYS A 233 31.06 -13.15 -8.04
CA LYS A 233 31.79 -14.06 -7.12
C LYS A 233 31.09 -15.38 -6.92
N LYS A 234 31.88 -16.46 -6.71
CA LYS A 234 31.33 -17.71 -6.16
C LYS A 234 30.80 -17.42 -4.74
N ILE A 235 29.53 -17.60 -4.54
CA ILE A 235 28.91 -17.45 -3.23
C ILE A 235 29.23 -18.74 -2.44
N ASP A 236 29.79 -18.58 -1.25
CA ASP A 236 29.99 -19.71 -0.36
C ASP A 236 28.61 -20.17 0.16
N THR A 237 28.27 -21.42 -0.14
CA THR A 237 27.03 -22.09 0.28
C THR A 237 26.80 -21.96 1.78
N ASN A 238 27.88 -21.98 2.57
CA ASN A 238 27.81 -21.87 4.03
C ASN A 238 27.27 -20.50 4.49
N ILE A 239 27.46 -19.44 3.71
CA ILE A 239 26.89 -18.12 4.05
C ILE A 239 25.37 -18.20 4.02
N PHE A 240 24.79 -18.83 3.01
CA PHE A 240 23.33 -19.00 2.89
C PHE A 240 22.78 -19.98 3.91
N ILE A 241 23.44 -21.10 4.14
CA ILE A 241 23.04 -22.06 5.18
C ILE A 241 23.08 -21.41 6.57
N ASN A 242 24.07 -20.59 6.87
CA ASN A 242 24.16 -19.87 8.14
C ASN A 242 23.13 -18.77 8.29
N LEU A 243 22.70 -18.15 7.20
CA LEU A 243 21.69 -17.11 7.19
C LEU A 243 20.27 -17.66 7.29
N PHE A 244 19.97 -18.60 6.45
CA PHE A 244 18.62 -19.13 6.29
C PHE A 244 18.38 -20.36 7.17
N GLY A 245 19.41 -21.08 7.57
CA GLY A 245 19.33 -22.21 8.50
C GLY A 245 18.85 -21.86 9.90
N THR A 246 18.85 -20.57 10.27
CA THR A 246 18.21 -20.09 11.49
C THR A 246 16.74 -19.71 11.29
N ILE A 247 16.32 -19.51 10.03
CA ILE A 247 14.97 -19.10 9.65
C ILE A 247 14.16 -20.31 9.15
N PHE A 248 14.82 -21.20 8.39
CA PHE A 248 14.23 -22.43 7.85
C PHE A 248 14.72 -23.64 8.64
N LYS A 249 13.86 -24.63 8.82
CA LYS A 249 14.27 -25.92 9.39
C LYS A 249 15.29 -26.58 8.47
N LYS A 250 16.23 -27.35 9.04
CA LYS A 250 17.34 -27.98 8.31
C LYS A 250 16.91 -28.79 7.08
N ASN A 251 15.70 -29.33 7.08
CA ASN A 251 15.13 -30.14 5.99
C ASN A 251 14.65 -29.28 4.80
N GLU A 252 14.44 -27.96 4.98
CA GLU A 252 13.96 -27.05 3.93
C GLU A 252 15.12 -26.47 3.11
N ILE A 253 16.36 -26.67 3.55
CA ILE A 253 17.57 -26.15 2.91
C ILE A 253 18.18 -27.17 1.91
N GLU A 254 17.75 -28.43 1.96
CA GLU A 254 18.30 -29.49 1.11
C GLU A 254 17.98 -29.34 -0.39
N ASN A 255 17.02 -28.46 -0.73
CA ASN A 255 16.61 -28.19 -2.12
C ASN A 255 17.28 -26.95 -2.75
N ILE A 256 18.35 -26.43 -2.15
CA ILE A 256 19.12 -25.34 -2.76
C ILE A 256 20.07 -25.90 -3.82
N ASN A 257 19.70 -25.75 -5.11
CA ASN A 257 20.54 -26.16 -6.22
C ASN A 257 21.46 -25.03 -6.67
N PHE A 258 22.78 -25.27 -6.66
CA PHE A 258 23.79 -24.36 -7.20
C PHE A 258 24.23 -24.83 -8.58
N SER A 259 24.10 -24.02 -9.61
CA SER A 259 24.71 -24.30 -10.90
C SER A 259 26.06 -23.58 -11.04
N SER A 260 27.06 -24.28 -11.55
CA SER A 260 28.48 -23.92 -11.46
C SER A 260 28.94 -22.71 -12.32
N ASN A 261 28.10 -22.15 -13.19
CA ASN A 261 28.47 -21.07 -14.11
C ASN A 261 27.65 -19.78 -13.99
N LYS A 262 26.59 -19.81 -13.22
CA LYS A 262 25.84 -18.66 -12.74
C LYS A 262 25.38 -19.06 -11.36
N SER A 263 25.82 -18.36 -10.33
CA SER A 263 25.37 -18.68 -8.97
C SER A 263 23.89 -18.33 -8.83
N ASN A 264 23.02 -19.18 -9.32
CA ASN A 264 21.58 -19.07 -9.12
C ASN A 264 21.25 -19.84 -7.85
N ILE A 265 20.59 -19.19 -6.92
CA ILE A 265 20.02 -19.83 -5.74
C ILE A 265 18.54 -19.96 -6.01
N ILE A 266 18.08 -21.19 -6.15
CA ILE A 266 16.66 -21.48 -6.25
C ILE A 266 16.22 -21.85 -4.83
N LEU A 267 15.43 -20.99 -4.21
CA LEU A 267 14.76 -21.27 -2.95
C LEU A 267 13.40 -21.87 -3.28
N ASN A 268 13.32 -23.20 -3.41
CA ASN A 268 12.05 -23.91 -3.42
C ASN A 268 11.82 -24.42 -2.00
N SER A 269 10.87 -23.84 -1.31
CA SER A 269 10.36 -24.44 -0.08
C SER A 269 9.14 -25.29 -0.41
N ASP A 270 9.36 -26.48 -0.95
CA ASP A 270 8.32 -27.51 -0.95
C ASP A 270 8.29 -28.09 0.47
N SER A 271 7.46 -27.51 1.32
CA SER A 271 7.12 -28.10 2.59
C SER A 271 5.97 -29.10 2.37
N GLU A 272 6.26 -30.38 2.34
CA GLU A 272 5.25 -31.38 2.66
C GLU A 272 4.85 -31.33 4.15
#